data_67709f961d994b7ab4df05a9ea496e63
#
_entry.id   67709f961d994b7ab4df05a9ea496e63
#
_cell.length_a   1.000
_cell.length_b   1.000
_cell.length_c   1.000
_cell.angle_alpha   90.00
_cell.angle_beta   90.00
_cell.angle_gamma   90.00
#
_symmetry.space_group_name_H-M   'P 1'
#
loop_
_entity.id
_entity.type
_entity.pdbx_description
1 polymer ?
#
loop_
_entity_poly.entity_id
_entity_poly.type
_entity_poly.pdbx_seq_one_letter_code
_entity_poly.pdbx_strand_id
1 'polypeptide(L)'
;MPLNFSIDTPKELIFENIAEYLNKQELKIATQDDTRPWGGFFVLDEAESRKFITLYFPHLTEEELNISGKLSPKILIVAPNKRLSWQYHHRRSEIWKLIGGVAGVVTSDTDEEKETTHLKIGDIIQLKQGERHRLIGLDGWGVVAEIWCHTELENPSDENDIVRVQDDFGR
;
A
#
# COMPACT_ATOMS: atom_id res chain seq x y z
N MET A 1 -9.75 -15.31 -8.33
CA MET A 1 -8.61 -15.36 -9.26
C MET A 1 -7.39 -14.90 -8.49
N PRO A 2 -6.32 -15.66 -8.42
CA PRO A 2 -5.12 -15.21 -7.72
C PRO A 2 -4.50 -14.03 -8.46
N LEU A 3 -4.10 -12.99 -7.73
CA LEU A 3 -3.42 -11.80 -8.26
C LEU A 3 -1.93 -12.11 -8.51
N ASN A 4 -1.66 -13.07 -9.38
CA ASN A 4 -0.31 -13.48 -9.75
C ASN A 4 -0.07 -13.12 -11.22
N PHE A 5 1.00 -12.39 -11.44
CA PHE A 5 1.36 -11.90 -12.77
C PHE A 5 2.78 -12.34 -13.13
N SER A 6 2.99 -12.66 -14.40
CA SER A 6 4.34 -12.87 -14.93
C SER A 6 5.15 -11.59 -14.78
N ILE A 7 6.46 -11.73 -14.56
CA ILE A 7 7.39 -10.58 -14.51
C ILE A 7 7.29 -9.71 -15.76
N ASP A 8 7.02 -10.30 -16.92
CA ASP A 8 6.93 -9.61 -18.21
C ASP A 8 5.53 -9.05 -18.52
N THR A 9 4.56 -9.19 -17.60
CA THR A 9 3.23 -8.66 -17.83
C THR A 9 3.28 -7.12 -17.92
N PRO A 10 2.76 -6.52 -19.01
CA PRO A 10 2.74 -5.07 -19.15
C PRO A 10 1.93 -4.40 -18.03
N LYS A 11 2.38 -3.23 -17.62
CA LYS A 11 1.77 -2.45 -16.53
C LYS A 11 0.27 -2.18 -16.77
N GLU A 12 -0.10 -1.83 -17.99
CA GLU A 12 -1.48 -1.57 -18.39
C GLU A 12 -2.37 -2.77 -18.09
N LEU A 13 -1.90 -3.97 -18.42
CA LEU A 13 -2.63 -5.20 -18.20
C LEU A 13 -2.73 -5.56 -16.70
N ILE A 14 -1.69 -5.24 -15.92
CA ILE A 14 -1.74 -5.38 -14.45
C ILE A 14 -2.88 -4.52 -13.88
N PHE A 15 -2.93 -3.24 -14.26
CA PHE A 15 -3.97 -2.32 -13.78
C PHE A 15 -5.37 -2.73 -14.22
N GLU A 16 -5.54 -3.14 -15.47
CA GLU A 16 -6.83 -3.67 -15.96
C GLU A 16 -7.31 -4.88 -15.15
N ASN A 17 -6.43 -5.85 -14.93
CA ASN A 17 -6.78 -7.08 -14.18
C ASN A 17 -7.12 -6.78 -12.72
N ILE A 18 -6.38 -5.85 -12.09
CA ILE A 18 -6.65 -5.48 -10.69
C ILE A 18 -7.95 -4.67 -10.60
N ALA A 19 -8.22 -3.77 -11.54
CA ALA A 19 -9.49 -3.05 -11.60
C ALA A 19 -10.67 -4.01 -11.74
N GLU A 20 -10.56 -5.02 -12.61
CA GLU A 20 -11.58 -6.06 -12.77
C GLU A 20 -11.76 -6.87 -11.47
N TYR A 21 -10.67 -7.24 -10.82
CA TYR A 21 -10.70 -7.93 -9.53
C TYR A 21 -11.42 -7.09 -8.47
N LEU A 22 -11.09 -5.81 -8.33
CA LEU A 22 -11.73 -4.91 -7.37
C LEU A 22 -13.23 -4.76 -7.64
N ASN A 23 -13.62 -4.66 -8.91
CA ASN A 23 -15.02 -4.61 -9.31
C ASN A 23 -15.77 -5.91 -8.93
N LYS A 24 -15.14 -7.07 -9.11
CA LYS A 24 -15.73 -8.36 -8.69
C LYS A 24 -15.86 -8.49 -7.17
N GLN A 25 -15.00 -7.80 -6.41
CA GLN A 25 -15.13 -7.70 -4.95
C GLN A 25 -16.13 -6.61 -4.53
N GLU A 26 -16.76 -5.93 -5.49
CA GLU A 26 -17.66 -4.80 -5.26
C GLU A 26 -17.00 -3.66 -4.47
N LEU A 27 -15.70 -3.46 -4.67
CA LEU A 27 -14.94 -2.36 -4.10
C LEU A 27 -14.85 -1.22 -5.10
N LYS A 28 -15.55 -0.13 -4.81
CA LYS A 28 -15.60 1.04 -5.70
C LYS A 28 -14.25 1.76 -5.71
N ILE A 29 -13.69 1.92 -6.90
CA ILE A 29 -12.48 2.70 -7.14
C ILE A 29 -12.85 4.19 -7.18
N ALA A 30 -12.22 5.01 -6.33
CA ALA A 30 -12.37 6.46 -6.36
C ALA A 30 -11.43 7.10 -7.38
N THR A 31 -10.14 6.73 -7.32
CA THR A 31 -9.11 7.20 -8.27
C THR A 31 -8.07 6.11 -8.51
N GLN A 32 -7.29 6.28 -9.58
CA GLN A 32 -6.09 5.45 -9.81
C GLN A 32 -4.94 6.34 -10.29
N ASP A 33 -3.72 5.91 -10.00
CA ASP A 33 -2.51 6.52 -10.52
C ASP A 33 -1.56 5.42 -11.02
N ASP A 34 -1.48 5.24 -12.31
CA ASP A 34 -0.60 4.30 -12.99
C ASP A 34 0.66 4.97 -13.56
N THR A 35 0.85 6.25 -13.25
CA THR A 35 1.98 7.04 -13.75
C THR A 35 3.22 6.95 -12.88
N ARG A 36 3.13 6.34 -11.70
CA ARG A 36 4.26 6.22 -10.78
C ARG A 36 5.37 5.36 -11.38
N PRO A 37 6.63 5.80 -11.29
CA PRO A 37 7.75 5.06 -11.89
C PRO A 37 8.03 3.71 -11.22
N TRP A 38 7.57 3.52 -9.98
CA TRP A 38 7.69 2.27 -9.23
C TRP A 38 6.50 1.31 -9.41
N GLY A 39 5.44 1.72 -10.08
CA GLY A 39 4.20 0.97 -10.24
C GLY A 39 2.99 1.90 -10.22
N GLY A 40 2.26 1.93 -9.15
CA GLY A 40 1.12 2.82 -8.96
C GLY A 40 0.15 2.32 -7.89
N PHE A 41 -1.06 2.90 -7.89
CA PHE A 41 -2.06 2.54 -6.88
C PHE A 41 -3.49 2.83 -7.31
N PHE A 42 -4.41 2.18 -6.63
CA PHE A 42 -5.83 2.51 -6.62
C PHE A 42 -6.22 3.09 -5.27
N VAL A 43 -6.93 4.20 -5.27
CA VAL A 43 -7.62 4.73 -4.08
C VAL A 43 -9.05 4.22 -4.13
N LEU A 44 -9.51 3.57 -3.05
CA LEU A 44 -10.88 3.10 -2.97
C LEU A 44 -11.75 4.13 -2.26
N ASP A 45 -13.05 4.09 -2.53
CA ASP A 45 -14.02 4.97 -1.87
C ASP A 45 -14.03 4.70 -0.36
N GLU A 46 -14.01 5.75 0.45
CA GLU A 46 -14.09 5.64 1.92
C GLU A 46 -15.34 4.88 2.38
N ALA A 47 -16.42 4.94 1.64
CA ALA A 47 -17.64 4.18 1.93
C ALA A 47 -17.42 2.66 1.89
N GLU A 48 -16.35 2.19 1.21
CA GLU A 48 -15.99 0.78 1.12
C GLU A 48 -15.05 0.32 2.24
N SER A 49 -14.66 1.20 3.15
CA SER A 49 -13.66 0.90 4.20
C SER A 49 -14.02 -0.33 5.03
N ARG A 50 -15.30 -0.47 5.42
CA ARG A 50 -15.75 -1.63 6.20
C ARG A 50 -15.61 -2.94 5.43
N LYS A 51 -16.01 -2.95 4.16
CA LYS A 51 -15.86 -4.11 3.28
C LYS A 51 -14.38 -4.45 3.05
N PHE A 52 -13.54 -3.43 2.82
CA PHE A 52 -12.11 -3.57 2.65
C PHE A 52 -11.44 -4.21 3.87
N ILE A 53 -11.77 -3.74 5.08
CA ILE A 53 -11.28 -4.32 6.33
C ILE A 53 -11.73 -5.78 6.47
N THR A 54 -13.01 -6.05 6.23
CA THR A 54 -13.55 -7.42 6.32
C THR A 54 -12.83 -8.37 5.36
N LEU A 55 -12.48 -7.90 4.17
CA LEU A 55 -11.83 -8.71 3.15
C LEU A 55 -10.34 -8.95 3.44
N TYR A 56 -9.61 -7.91 3.81
CA TYR A 56 -8.14 -7.97 3.92
C TYR A 56 -7.62 -8.00 5.37
N PHE A 57 -8.35 -7.42 6.31
CA PHE A 57 -7.93 -7.28 7.70
C PHE A 57 -9.06 -7.72 8.66
N PRO A 58 -9.55 -8.97 8.51
CA PRO A 58 -10.75 -9.42 9.26
C PRO A 58 -10.55 -9.49 10.79
N HIS A 59 -9.31 -9.42 11.28
CA HIS A 59 -8.98 -9.37 12.71
C HIS A 59 -9.08 -7.96 13.30
N LEU A 60 -9.30 -6.93 12.47
CA LEU A 60 -9.43 -5.53 12.89
C LEU A 60 -10.86 -5.06 12.71
N THR A 61 -11.31 -4.13 13.55
CA THR A 61 -12.60 -3.46 13.39
C THR A 61 -12.38 -2.03 12.89
N GLU A 62 -13.37 -1.50 12.15
CA GLU A 62 -13.35 -0.11 11.70
C GLU A 62 -13.27 0.85 12.88
N GLU A 63 -13.99 0.53 13.98
CA GLU A 63 -13.98 1.34 15.20
C GLU A 63 -12.58 1.42 15.83
N GLU A 64 -11.79 0.35 15.81
CA GLU A 64 -10.42 0.33 16.33
C GLU A 64 -9.48 1.21 15.51
N LEU A 65 -9.71 1.33 14.21
CA LEU A 65 -8.86 2.04 13.28
C LEU A 65 -9.31 3.48 13.03
N ASN A 66 -10.61 3.77 13.20
CA ASN A 66 -11.23 5.01 12.77
C ASN A 66 -11.08 6.14 13.79
N ILE A 67 -9.88 6.70 13.89
CA ILE A 67 -9.59 7.83 14.78
C ILE A 67 -10.21 9.12 14.26
N SER A 68 -10.15 9.38 12.94
CA SER A 68 -10.60 10.62 12.30
C SER A 68 -11.82 10.46 11.39
N GLY A 69 -12.42 9.28 11.34
CA GLY A 69 -13.50 8.97 10.41
C GLY A 69 -13.02 8.65 8.99
N LYS A 70 -11.71 8.53 8.77
CA LYS A 70 -11.08 8.28 7.47
C LYS A 70 -10.04 7.18 7.58
N LEU A 71 -10.07 6.20 6.67
CA LEU A 71 -9.13 5.07 6.62
C LEU A 71 -8.27 5.02 5.37
N SER A 72 -8.62 5.79 4.34
CA SER A 72 -7.87 5.92 3.09
C SER A 72 -7.48 4.56 2.48
N PRO A 73 -8.44 3.65 2.23
CA PRO A 73 -8.11 2.32 1.73
C PRO A 73 -7.51 2.38 0.33
N LYS A 74 -6.40 1.68 0.13
CA LYS A 74 -5.65 1.65 -1.13
C LYS A 74 -5.22 0.26 -1.52
N ILE A 75 -4.98 0.09 -2.81
CA ILE A 75 -4.21 -1.03 -3.36
C ILE A 75 -2.94 -0.46 -3.99
N LEU A 76 -1.80 -0.81 -3.42
CA LEU A 76 -0.49 -0.47 -3.98
C LEU A 76 -0.03 -1.57 -4.93
N ILE A 77 0.61 -1.18 -6.02
CA ILE A 77 1.14 -2.08 -7.03
C ILE A 77 2.60 -1.73 -7.26
N VAL A 78 3.50 -2.63 -6.87
CA VAL A 78 4.94 -2.43 -7.07
C VAL A 78 5.44 -3.28 -8.24
N ALA A 79 6.12 -2.63 -9.18
CA ALA A 79 6.67 -3.28 -10.36
C ALA A 79 7.93 -4.10 -10.02
N PRO A 80 8.24 -5.15 -10.81
CA PRO A 80 9.46 -5.92 -10.62
C PRO A 80 10.70 -5.05 -10.62
N ASN A 81 11.59 -5.29 -9.65
CA ASN A 81 12.88 -4.59 -9.50
C ASN A 81 12.76 -3.07 -9.32
N LYS A 82 11.58 -2.57 -8.96
CA LYS A 82 11.34 -1.16 -8.60
C LYS A 82 11.03 -1.07 -7.12
N ARG A 83 11.16 0.13 -6.55
CA ARG A 83 10.85 0.36 -5.15
C ARG A 83 10.32 1.76 -4.90
N LEU A 84 9.47 1.90 -3.90
CA LEU A 84 9.02 3.20 -3.41
C LEU A 84 10.19 3.93 -2.74
N SER A 85 10.03 5.23 -2.47
CA SER A 85 11.02 5.98 -1.72
C SER A 85 11.22 5.40 -0.32
N TRP A 86 12.40 5.59 0.24
CA TRP A 86 12.70 5.42 1.65
C TRP A 86 12.10 6.61 2.39
N GLN A 87 11.03 6.40 3.16
CA GLN A 87 10.10 7.45 3.55
C GLN A 87 9.52 7.26 4.94
N TYR A 88 8.96 8.33 5.49
CA TYR A 88 8.11 8.26 6.69
C TYR A 88 7.04 9.35 6.66
N HIS A 89 6.09 9.27 7.59
CA HIS A 89 4.93 10.15 7.68
C HIS A 89 4.78 10.70 9.10
N HIS A 90 4.28 11.93 9.20
CA HIS A 90 4.12 12.60 10.49
C HIS A 90 2.76 12.36 11.16
N ARG A 91 1.70 12.16 10.36
CA ARG A 91 0.32 12.18 10.85
C ARG A 91 -0.44 10.88 10.62
N ARG A 92 0.28 9.79 10.32
CA ARG A 92 -0.34 8.46 10.18
C ARG A 92 0.62 7.33 10.52
N SER A 93 0.05 6.21 10.90
CA SER A 93 0.63 4.89 10.76
C SER A 93 -0.05 4.18 9.59
N GLU A 94 0.50 3.09 9.13
CA GLU A 94 -0.04 2.31 8.02
C GLU A 94 -0.11 0.83 8.36
N ILE A 95 -1.05 0.12 7.76
CA ILE A 95 -1.13 -1.34 7.82
C ILE A 95 -1.16 -1.86 6.39
N TRP A 96 -0.26 -2.76 6.09
CA TRP A 96 -0.11 -3.39 4.78
C TRP A 96 -0.36 -4.89 4.86
N LYS A 97 -0.93 -5.44 3.80
CA LYS A 97 -1.04 -6.88 3.59
C LYS A 97 -0.66 -7.21 2.15
N LEU A 98 0.27 -8.15 1.96
CA LEU A 98 0.55 -8.68 0.62
C LEU A 98 -0.63 -9.58 0.20
N ILE A 99 -1.33 -9.18 -0.83
CA ILE A 99 -2.53 -9.89 -1.33
C ILE A 99 -2.31 -10.59 -2.67
N GLY A 100 -1.21 -10.29 -3.36
CA GLY A 100 -0.88 -10.93 -4.64
C GLY A 100 0.58 -10.76 -5.01
N GLY A 101 1.11 -11.69 -5.77
CA GLY A 101 2.47 -11.65 -6.28
C GLY A 101 3.55 -11.77 -5.22
N VAL A 102 4.63 -11.01 -5.39
CA VAL A 102 5.82 -11.02 -4.54
C VAL A 102 6.23 -9.59 -4.21
N ALA A 103 6.66 -9.34 -2.99
CA ALA A 103 7.19 -8.04 -2.57
C ALA A 103 8.09 -8.20 -1.34
N GLY A 104 8.93 -7.19 -1.13
CA GLY A 104 9.72 -7.04 0.06
C GLY A 104 9.40 -5.73 0.78
N VAL A 105 9.82 -5.62 2.03
CA VAL A 105 9.72 -4.42 2.83
C VAL A 105 11.01 -4.19 3.61
N VAL A 106 11.39 -2.92 3.73
CA VAL A 106 12.42 -2.48 4.67
C VAL A 106 11.77 -1.53 5.65
N THR A 107 12.08 -1.68 6.94
CA THR A 107 11.64 -0.78 8.01
C THR A 107 12.81 -0.41 8.90
N SER A 108 12.80 0.81 9.46
CA SER A 108 13.82 1.26 10.41
C SER A 108 13.27 2.40 11.27
N ASP A 109 13.73 2.47 12.52
CA ASP A 109 13.44 3.62 13.40
C ASP A 109 14.35 4.83 13.09
N THR A 110 15.33 4.66 12.22
CA THR A 110 16.30 5.69 11.82
C THR A 110 16.31 5.85 10.30
N ASP A 111 17.07 6.82 9.80
CA ASP A 111 17.24 7.04 8.37
C ASP A 111 18.12 5.96 7.70
N GLU A 112 18.74 5.09 8.47
CA GLU A 112 19.53 3.97 7.96
C GLU A 112 18.65 2.80 7.52
N GLU A 113 18.75 2.40 6.26
CA GLU A 113 18.06 1.22 5.74
C GLU A 113 18.67 -0.06 6.32
N LYS A 114 17.79 -0.97 6.68
CA LYS A 114 18.12 -2.32 7.14
C LYS A 114 17.90 -3.34 6.03
N GLU A 115 18.03 -4.61 6.35
CA GLU A 115 17.80 -5.70 5.40
C GLU A 115 16.36 -5.77 4.92
N THR A 116 16.19 -6.20 3.67
CA THR A 116 14.85 -6.43 3.09
C THR A 116 14.23 -7.71 3.66
N THR A 117 13.03 -7.59 4.18
CA THR A 117 12.19 -8.74 4.53
C THR A 117 11.34 -9.12 3.32
N HIS A 118 11.44 -10.38 2.87
CA HIS A 118 10.57 -10.93 1.82
C HIS A 118 9.22 -11.29 2.42
N LEU A 119 8.16 -10.73 1.86
CA LEU A 119 6.79 -10.99 2.29
C LEU A 119 6.23 -12.24 1.62
N LYS A 120 5.37 -12.94 2.33
CA LYS A 120 4.51 -13.99 1.79
C LYS A 120 3.09 -13.49 1.65
N ILE A 121 2.32 -14.02 0.69
CA ILE A 121 0.90 -13.68 0.55
C ILE A 121 0.19 -13.95 1.88
N GLY A 122 -0.51 -12.92 2.37
CA GLY A 122 -1.18 -12.95 3.67
C GLY A 122 -0.40 -12.29 4.81
N ASP A 123 0.89 -12.04 4.65
CA ASP A 123 1.69 -11.33 5.67
C ASP A 123 1.16 -9.91 5.87
N ILE A 124 1.05 -9.52 7.14
CA ILE A 124 0.58 -8.19 7.56
C ILE A 124 1.73 -7.45 8.21
N ILE A 125 1.94 -6.21 7.78
CA ILE A 125 2.99 -5.32 8.29
C ILE A 125 2.32 -4.10 8.90
N GLN A 126 2.65 -3.79 10.16
CA GLN A 126 2.26 -2.55 10.81
C GLN A 126 3.45 -1.59 10.77
N LEU A 127 3.23 -0.41 10.18
CA LEU A 127 4.22 0.66 10.03
C LEU A 127 3.82 1.78 10.97
N LYS A 128 4.64 2.03 12.00
CA LYS A 128 4.35 3.05 13.02
C LYS A 128 4.47 4.46 12.44
N GLN A 129 3.80 5.42 13.07
CA GLN A 129 4.02 6.83 12.80
C GLN A 129 5.51 7.17 12.95
N GLY A 130 6.09 7.81 11.94
CA GLY A 130 7.50 8.19 11.90
C GLY A 130 8.47 7.07 11.59
N GLU A 131 8.05 5.83 11.57
CA GLU A 131 8.89 4.69 11.16
C GLU A 131 9.23 4.79 9.67
N ARG A 132 10.54 4.70 9.35
CA ARG A 132 10.98 4.68 7.96
C ARG A 132 10.63 3.36 7.33
N HIS A 133 10.13 3.41 6.12
CA HIS A 133 9.72 2.20 5.39
C HIS A 133 9.80 2.40 3.88
N ARG A 134 9.91 1.27 3.18
CA ARG A 134 9.78 1.23 1.72
C ARG A 134 9.30 -0.14 1.27
N LEU A 135 8.36 -0.12 0.33
CA LEU A 135 7.92 -1.31 -0.39
C LEU A 135 8.87 -1.58 -1.55
N ILE A 136 9.25 -2.83 -1.73
CA ILE A 136 10.25 -3.24 -2.73
C ILE A 136 9.64 -4.29 -3.66
N GLY A 137 9.72 -4.03 -4.97
CA GLY A 137 9.45 -5.02 -6.00
C GLY A 137 10.61 -6.01 -6.10
N LEU A 138 10.29 -7.29 -6.07
CA LEU A 138 11.24 -8.38 -6.24
C LEU A 138 11.28 -8.84 -7.70
N ASP A 139 11.36 -10.14 -7.94
CA ASP A 139 11.39 -10.75 -9.27
C ASP A 139 10.01 -10.88 -9.94
N GLY A 140 9.03 -10.19 -9.45
CA GLY A 140 7.67 -10.16 -9.98
C GLY A 140 6.89 -8.96 -9.46
N TRP A 141 5.66 -8.79 -9.96
CA TRP A 141 4.74 -7.76 -9.48
C TRP A 141 4.24 -8.08 -8.07
N GLY A 142 4.10 -7.05 -7.25
CA GLY A 142 3.52 -7.16 -5.91
C GLY A 142 2.26 -6.31 -5.78
N VAL A 143 1.25 -6.86 -5.08
CA VAL A 143 -0.03 -6.18 -4.83
C VAL A 143 -0.28 -6.15 -3.34
N VAL A 144 -0.43 -4.95 -2.78
CA VAL A 144 -0.54 -4.71 -1.34
C VAL A 144 -1.81 -3.95 -1.02
N ALA A 145 -2.60 -4.48 -0.09
CA ALA A 145 -3.71 -3.74 0.51
C ALA A 145 -3.17 -2.83 1.62
N GLU A 146 -3.58 -1.57 1.62
CA GLU A 146 -3.11 -0.55 2.55
C GLU A 146 -4.26 0.18 3.23
N ILE A 147 -4.12 0.40 4.54
CA ILE A 147 -4.97 1.31 5.32
C ILE A 147 -4.08 2.32 6.03
N TRP A 148 -4.53 3.57 6.08
CA TRP A 148 -3.94 4.62 6.89
C TRP A 148 -4.69 4.75 8.22
N CYS A 149 -3.95 4.77 9.31
CA CYS A 149 -4.48 5.10 10.63
C CYS A 149 -4.03 6.52 10.99
N HIS A 150 -4.94 7.49 10.83
CA HIS A 150 -4.64 8.90 11.06
C HIS A 150 -4.46 9.19 12.55
N THR A 151 -3.42 9.95 12.90
CA THR A 151 -3.06 10.24 14.30
C THR A 151 -3.57 11.59 14.79
N GLU A 152 -4.01 12.47 13.88
CA GLU A 152 -4.56 13.79 14.20
C GLU A 152 -6.00 13.90 13.67
N LEU A 153 -6.96 14.03 14.58
CA LEU A 153 -8.39 14.10 14.22
C LEU A 153 -8.74 15.29 13.33
N GLU A 154 -8.19 16.45 13.65
CA GLU A 154 -8.52 17.71 12.95
C GLU A 154 -7.63 17.98 11.74
N ASN A 155 -6.56 17.22 11.59
CA ASN A 155 -5.62 17.35 10.48
C ASN A 155 -5.18 15.97 10.00
N PRO A 156 -6.08 15.19 9.37
CA PRO A 156 -5.75 13.85 8.89
C PRO A 156 -4.62 13.88 7.85
N SER A 157 -3.85 12.82 7.80
CA SER A 157 -2.77 12.66 6.84
C SER A 157 -3.28 12.65 5.39
N ASP A 158 -2.45 13.06 4.47
CA ASP A 158 -2.71 13.12 3.04
C ASP A 158 -1.46 12.71 2.24
N GLU A 159 -1.53 12.78 0.90
CA GLU A 159 -0.42 12.42 0.02
C GLU A 159 0.81 13.34 0.17
N ASN A 160 0.64 14.54 0.74
CA ASN A 160 1.72 15.49 0.98
C ASN A 160 2.42 15.25 2.33
N ASP A 161 1.83 14.44 3.20
CA ASP A 161 2.42 14.03 4.47
C ASP A 161 3.45 12.92 4.25
N ILE A 162 4.56 13.27 3.64
CA ILE A 162 5.64 12.34 3.32
C ILE A 162 6.99 13.05 3.39
N VAL A 163 7.96 12.42 4.05
CA VAL A 163 9.37 12.80 3.98
C VAL A 163 10.11 11.68 3.24
N ARG A 164 10.67 12.01 2.09
CA ARG A 164 11.49 11.09 1.30
C ARG A 164 12.94 11.25 1.71
N VAL A 165 13.48 10.26 2.41
CA VAL A 165 14.89 10.24 2.83
C VAL A 165 15.79 9.89 1.66
N GLN A 166 15.34 8.97 0.82
CA GLN A 166 16.01 8.55 -0.42
C GLN A 166 14.96 8.11 -1.45
N ASP A 167 15.17 8.43 -2.70
CA ASP A 167 14.27 8.07 -3.79
C ASP A 167 15.08 7.79 -5.06
N ASP A 168 14.90 6.61 -5.65
CA ASP A 168 15.58 6.19 -6.88
C ASP A 168 15.20 7.06 -8.09
N PHE A 169 14.10 7.80 -8.01
CA PHE A 169 13.52 8.57 -9.11
C PHE A 169 13.71 10.09 -8.98
N GLY A 170 14.40 10.55 -7.93
CA GLY A 170 14.74 11.95 -7.72
C GLY A 170 13.57 12.88 -7.39
N ARG A 171 12.55 12.35 -6.72
CA ARG A 171 11.37 13.14 -6.32
C ARG A 171 11.55 13.82 -4.98
#